data_11a895cd95ed3d5cb2fd6bbc6cbc305d
#
_entry.id   11a895cd95ed3d5cb2fd6bbc6cbc305d
#
_cell.length_a   1.000
_cell.length_b   1.000
_cell.length_c   1.000
_cell.angle_alpha   90.00
_cell.angle_beta   90.00
_cell.angle_gamma   90.00
#
_symmetry.space_group_name_H-M   'P 1'
#
loop_
_entity.id
_entity.type
_entity.pdbx_description
1 polymer ?
#
loop_
_entity_poly.entity_id
_entity_poly.type
_entity_poly.pdbx_seq_one_letter_code
_entity_poly.pdbx_strand_id
1 'polypeptide(L)'
;MSRRWNIAERAGKKFQKRLEKCGEGRNRIVLRLHEEEEMDISLYGLMIAVFIFLIWFWNSLYVIKEWERGVVLRLGRMQPDAKGAGLRVVFWPIETLYRISLRIETLDVPSQDIITRDNVSVKVNAVAYFRVVDANLALSQVQNYLYATSQKAQTTLRSIVGQFELDEILAEREKVNSKLQIILDQDTEPWGIKITKVEVKQVDIPEQMQRAIGRQAEAERERRAKVIHAEGEAQASAKLAEAAQVLETQPAAIQLRYLQTLTEIGVEKNTTIVFPLPIDIINEWVRKLSPKA
;
A
#
# COMPACT_ATOMS: atom_id res chain seq x y z
N MET A 1 -44.67 -34.37 -109.93
CA MET A 1 -44.25 -34.91 -108.56
C MET A 1 -43.19 -34.10 -107.83
N SER A 2 -42.58 -33.11 -108.40
CA SER A 2 -41.39 -32.39 -107.78
C SER A 2 -41.68 -31.23 -106.76
N ARG A 3 -42.91 -30.69 -106.77
CA ARG A 3 -43.21 -29.50 -105.84
C ARG A 3 -43.54 -29.91 -104.40
N ARG A 4 -43.99 -31.08 -104.10
CA ARG A 4 -44.32 -31.52 -102.74
C ARG A 4 -43.07 -31.89 -101.90
N TRP A 5 -42.04 -32.30 -102.51
CA TRP A 5 -40.76 -32.64 -101.81
C TRP A 5 -40.05 -31.43 -101.27
N ASN A 6 -40.06 -30.31 -102.01
CA ASN A 6 -39.39 -29.09 -101.61
C ASN A 6 -40.05 -28.37 -100.41
N ILE A 7 -41.37 -28.61 -100.19
CA ILE A 7 -42.09 -28.02 -99.05
C ILE A 7 -41.76 -28.78 -97.75
N ALA A 8 -41.69 -30.13 -97.82
CA ALA A 8 -41.39 -30.96 -96.67
C ALA A 8 -39.94 -30.74 -96.18
N GLU A 9 -38.97 -30.54 -97.08
CA GLU A 9 -37.58 -30.24 -96.76
C GLU A 9 -37.42 -28.85 -96.10
N ARG A 10 -38.16 -27.84 -96.60
CA ARG A 10 -38.14 -26.49 -95.98
C ARG A 10 -38.84 -26.47 -94.63
N ALA A 11 -39.84 -27.27 -94.38
CA ALA A 11 -40.50 -27.42 -93.10
C ALA A 11 -39.63 -28.13 -92.11
N GLY A 12 -38.93 -29.20 -92.56
CA GLY A 12 -37.94 -29.89 -91.70
C GLY A 12 -36.78 -29.03 -91.30
N LYS A 13 -36.21 -28.22 -92.21
CA LYS A 13 -35.15 -27.26 -91.93
C LYS A 13 -35.61 -26.12 -91.00
N LYS A 14 -36.86 -25.67 -91.13
CA LYS A 14 -37.45 -24.69 -90.20
C LYS A 14 -37.66 -25.27 -88.80
N PHE A 15 -38.06 -26.52 -88.70
CA PHE A 15 -38.29 -27.20 -87.44
C PHE A 15 -36.96 -27.49 -86.73
N GLN A 16 -35.96 -27.94 -87.47
CA GLN A 16 -34.61 -28.12 -86.91
C GLN A 16 -34.01 -26.80 -86.40
N LYS A 17 -34.11 -25.70 -87.13
CA LYS A 17 -33.69 -24.39 -86.72
C LYS A 17 -34.42 -23.84 -85.46
N ARG A 18 -35.69 -24.26 -85.28
CA ARG A 18 -36.47 -23.93 -84.07
C ARG A 18 -35.99 -24.75 -82.83
N LEU A 19 -35.68 -26.03 -83.07
CA LEU A 19 -35.12 -26.89 -81.98
C LEU A 19 -33.72 -26.45 -81.54
N GLU A 20 -32.87 -26.04 -82.49
CA GLU A 20 -31.57 -25.48 -82.19
C GLU A 20 -31.65 -24.15 -81.35
N LYS A 21 -32.55 -23.23 -81.76
CA LYS A 21 -32.83 -22.02 -81.04
C LYS A 21 -33.40 -22.25 -79.62
N CYS A 22 -34.25 -23.26 -79.44
CA CYS A 22 -34.80 -23.66 -78.17
C CYS A 22 -33.69 -24.29 -77.27
N GLY A 23 -32.80 -25.07 -77.85
CA GLY A 23 -31.65 -25.66 -77.19
C GLY A 23 -30.59 -24.58 -76.67
N GLU A 24 -30.29 -23.61 -77.58
CA GLU A 24 -29.43 -22.49 -77.24
C GLU A 24 -30.02 -21.57 -76.19
N GLY A 25 -31.37 -21.35 -76.22
CA GLY A 25 -32.01 -20.55 -75.16
C GLY A 25 -31.98 -21.20 -73.78
N ARG A 26 -32.19 -22.53 -73.76
CA ARG A 26 -32.17 -23.33 -72.52
C ARG A 26 -30.73 -23.39 -71.91
N ASN A 27 -29.76 -23.63 -72.80
CA ASN A 27 -28.34 -23.59 -72.32
C ASN A 27 -27.87 -22.21 -71.79
N ARG A 28 -28.34 -21.12 -72.43
CA ARG A 28 -28.07 -19.77 -71.96
C ARG A 28 -28.72 -19.46 -70.59
N ILE A 29 -29.92 -19.98 -70.36
CA ILE A 29 -30.61 -19.81 -69.07
C ILE A 29 -29.89 -20.63 -67.97
N VAL A 30 -29.55 -21.89 -68.27
CA VAL A 30 -28.81 -22.77 -67.34
C VAL A 30 -27.46 -22.19 -67.01
N LEU A 31 -26.73 -21.65 -67.99
CA LEU A 31 -25.42 -21.00 -67.74
C LEU A 31 -25.56 -19.72 -66.92
N ARG A 32 -26.63 -18.91 -67.19
CA ARG A 32 -26.87 -17.73 -66.31
C ARG A 32 -27.23 -18.11 -64.86
N LEU A 33 -28.07 -19.12 -64.69
CA LEU A 33 -28.41 -19.58 -63.33
C LEU A 33 -27.16 -20.16 -62.59
N HIS A 34 -26.27 -20.81 -63.31
CA HIS A 34 -25.02 -21.32 -62.75
C HIS A 34 -24.03 -20.19 -62.41
N GLU A 35 -23.95 -19.13 -63.27
CA GLU A 35 -23.18 -17.94 -63.02
C GLU A 35 -23.74 -17.12 -61.86
N GLU A 36 -25.05 -17.02 -61.67
CA GLU A 36 -25.72 -16.36 -60.57
C GLU A 36 -25.49 -17.13 -59.24
N GLU A 37 -25.62 -18.47 -59.24
CA GLU A 37 -25.32 -19.31 -58.08
C GLU A 37 -23.84 -19.24 -57.67
N GLU A 38 -22.87 -19.29 -58.63
CA GLU A 38 -21.45 -19.17 -58.31
C GLU A 38 -21.12 -17.75 -57.76
N MET A 39 -21.74 -16.72 -58.31
CA MET A 39 -21.59 -15.36 -57.86
C MET A 39 -22.11 -15.15 -56.44
N ASP A 40 -23.28 -15.72 -56.12
CA ASP A 40 -23.87 -15.69 -54.79
C ASP A 40 -23.03 -16.44 -53.76
N ILE A 41 -22.54 -17.63 -54.09
CA ILE A 41 -21.65 -18.42 -53.22
C ILE A 41 -20.34 -17.66 -52.97
N SER A 42 -19.77 -16.99 -53.96
CA SER A 42 -18.54 -16.18 -53.78
C SER A 42 -18.80 -14.94 -52.93
N LEU A 43 -19.95 -14.30 -53.04
CA LEU A 43 -20.37 -13.15 -52.27
C LEU A 43 -20.58 -13.53 -50.78
N TYR A 44 -21.24 -14.67 -50.50
CA TYR A 44 -21.37 -15.20 -49.13
C TYR A 44 -20.01 -15.58 -48.55
N GLY A 45 -19.10 -16.18 -49.31
CA GLY A 45 -17.74 -16.47 -48.91
C GLY A 45 -16.95 -15.21 -48.52
N LEU A 46 -17.09 -14.15 -49.32
CA LEU A 46 -16.46 -12.84 -49.03
C LEU A 46 -17.04 -12.17 -47.79
N MET A 47 -18.38 -12.22 -47.62
CA MET A 47 -19.05 -11.71 -46.40
C MET A 47 -18.57 -12.43 -45.14
N ILE A 48 -18.45 -13.76 -45.17
CA ILE A 48 -17.94 -14.55 -44.07
C ILE A 48 -16.49 -14.21 -43.79
N ALA A 49 -15.63 -14.07 -44.81
CA ALA A 49 -14.24 -13.67 -44.66
C ALA A 49 -14.09 -12.29 -44.06
N VAL A 50 -14.90 -11.32 -44.48
CA VAL A 50 -14.92 -9.96 -43.90
C VAL A 50 -15.38 -9.99 -42.44
N PHE A 51 -16.40 -10.80 -42.14
CA PHE A 51 -16.90 -10.95 -40.77
C PHE A 51 -15.85 -11.55 -39.83
N ILE A 52 -15.16 -12.60 -40.28
CA ILE A 52 -14.04 -13.21 -39.53
C ILE A 52 -12.91 -12.20 -39.35
N PHE A 53 -12.57 -11.42 -40.38
CA PHE A 53 -11.56 -10.38 -40.31
C PHE A 53 -11.94 -9.26 -39.33
N LEU A 54 -13.20 -8.84 -39.28
CA LEU A 54 -13.68 -7.84 -38.33
C LEU A 54 -13.61 -8.34 -36.88
N ILE A 55 -14.02 -9.60 -36.64
CA ILE A 55 -13.89 -10.21 -35.31
C ILE A 55 -12.43 -10.30 -34.90
N TRP A 56 -11.56 -10.73 -35.80
CA TRP A 56 -10.13 -10.80 -35.55
C TRP A 56 -9.52 -9.43 -35.26
N PHE A 57 -9.88 -8.43 -36.06
CA PHE A 57 -9.42 -7.04 -35.86
C PHE A 57 -9.90 -6.46 -34.53
N TRP A 58 -11.17 -6.68 -34.18
CA TRP A 58 -11.73 -6.22 -32.89
C TRP A 58 -11.03 -6.85 -31.69
N ASN A 59 -10.69 -8.11 -31.78
CA ASN A 59 -9.98 -8.85 -30.74
C ASN A 59 -8.48 -8.52 -30.66
N SER A 60 -7.92 -7.86 -31.68
CA SER A 60 -6.52 -7.43 -31.76
C SER A 60 -6.27 -6.06 -31.13
N LEU A 61 -7.32 -5.30 -30.82
CA LEU A 61 -7.22 -3.97 -30.25
C LEU A 61 -7.24 -4.01 -28.71
N TYR A 62 -6.15 -3.61 -28.09
CA TYR A 62 -6.02 -3.54 -26.62
C TYR A 62 -5.73 -2.11 -26.19
N VAL A 63 -6.46 -1.64 -25.15
CA VAL A 63 -6.20 -0.36 -24.49
C VAL A 63 -5.41 -0.64 -23.23
N ILE A 64 -4.20 -0.08 -23.13
CA ILE A 64 -3.34 -0.14 -21.94
C ILE A 64 -3.52 1.18 -21.19
N LYS A 65 -3.85 1.11 -19.92
CA LYS A 65 -4.03 2.28 -19.06
C LYS A 65 -2.67 2.93 -18.75
N GLU A 66 -2.69 4.23 -18.39
CA GLU A 66 -1.47 4.99 -18.13
C GLU A 66 -0.59 4.41 -17.03
N TRP A 67 -1.23 3.80 -16.05
CA TRP A 67 -0.57 3.17 -14.91
C TRP A 67 -0.25 1.69 -15.12
N GLU A 68 -0.44 1.17 -16.32
CA GLU A 68 -0.13 -0.21 -16.70
C GLU A 68 0.96 -0.24 -17.76
N ARG A 69 1.72 -1.31 -17.78
CA ARG A 69 2.62 -1.65 -18.88
C ARG A 69 2.24 -2.99 -19.46
N GLY A 70 2.23 -3.04 -20.77
CA GLY A 70 1.94 -4.26 -21.51
C GLY A 70 3.20 -4.99 -21.92
N VAL A 71 3.44 -6.15 -21.35
CA VAL A 71 4.52 -7.07 -21.79
C VAL A 71 3.97 -7.97 -22.86
N VAL A 72 4.56 -7.93 -24.05
CA VAL A 72 4.12 -8.72 -25.19
C VAL A 72 5.07 -9.89 -25.41
N LEU A 73 4.48 -11.09 -25.46
CA LEU A 73 5.16 -12.31 -25.86
C LEU A 73 4.76 -12.65 -27.31
N ARG A 74 5.71 -12.66 -28.23
CA ARG A 74 5.51 -13.08 -29.62
C ARG A 74 6.04 -14.50 -29.79
N LEU A 75 5.15 -15.44 -30.09
CA LEU A 75 5.50 -16.86 -30.19
C LEU A 75 6.33 -17.37 -29.00
N GLY A 76 5.98 -16.94 -27.78
CA GLY A 76 6.69 -17.33 -26.56
C GLY A 76 7.99 -16.57 -26.29
N ARG A 77 8.44 -15.68 -27.18
CA ARG A 77 9.59 -14.81 -26.96
C ARG A 77 9.14 -13.43 -26.44
N MET A 78 9.70 -13.00 -25.34
CA MET A 78 9.44 -11.68 -24.78
C MET A 78 10.04 -10.59 -25.67
N GLN A 79 9.28 -9.53 -25.93
CA GLN A 79 9.83 -8.35 -26.59
C GLN A 79 10.61 -7.51 -25.58
N PRO A 80 11.76 -6.93 -25.97
CA PRO A 80 12.61 -6.16 -25.05
C PRO A 80 11.91 -4.91 -24.50
N ASP A 81 11.01 -4.30 -25.29
CA ASP A 81 10.33 -3.09 -24.90
C ASP A 81 8.90 -3.37 -24.45
N ALA A 82 8.59 -3.07 -23.19
CA ALA A 82 7.22 -3.08 -22.70
C ALA A 82 6.40 -1.97 -23.39
N LYS A 83 5.22 -2.32 -23.93
CA LYS A 83 4.34 -1.36 -24.61
C LYS A 83 3.77 -0.38 -23.59
N GLY A 84 3.95 0.92 -23.87
CA GLY A 84 3.41 2.02 -23.08
C GLY A 84 1.90 2.16 -23.19
N ALA A 85 1.32 3.09 -22.40
CA ALA A 85 -0.09 3.42 -22.39
C ALA A 85 -0.64 3.81 -23.78
N GLY A 86 -1.94 3.64 -23.94
CA GLY A 86 -2.69 3.97 -25.15
C GLY A 86 -3.23 2.76 -25.89
N LEU A 87 -3.75 3.04 -27.09
CA LEU A 87 -4.28 2.01 -27.99
C LEU A 87 -3.10 1.25 -28.65
N ARG A 88 -3.05 -0.05 -28.45
CA ARG A 88 -2.04 -0.93 -29.03
C ARG A 88 -2.67 -2.08 -29.78
N VAL A 89 -2.07 -2.43 -30.90
CA VAL A 89 -2.45 -3.58 -31.71
C VAL A 89 -1.59 -4.76 -31.28
N VAL A 90 -2.25 -5.86 -30.93
CA VAL A 90 -1.63 -7.13 -30.54
C VAL A 90 -2.17 -8.21 -31.49
N PHE A 91 -1.31 -8.84 -32.27
CA PHE A 91 -1.71 -9.82 -33.29
C PHE A 91 -2.08 -11.16 -32.64
N TRP A 92 -3.35 -11.26 -32.18
CA TRP A 92 -3.87 -12.56 -31.76
C TRP A 92 -3.97 -13.53 -32.95
N PRO A 93 -3.58 -14.81 -32.85
CA PRO A 93 -3.08 -15.57 -31.68
C PRO A 93 -1.54 -15.60 -31.51
N ILE A 94 -0.79 -14.86 -32.33
CA ILE A 94 0.68 -14.90 -32.37
C ILE A 94 1.31 -14.19 -31.17
N GLU A 95 0.65 -13.12 -30.72
CA GLU A 95 1.12 -12.31 -29.60
C GLU A 95 0.17 -12.44 -28.39
N THR A 96 0.74 -12.54 -27.21
CA THR A 96 0.04 -12.55 -25.93
C THR A 96 0.43 -11.34 -25.13
N LEU A 97 -0.55 -10.60 -24.60
CA LEU A 97 -0.32 -9.40 -23.80
C LEU A 97 -0.57 -9.68 -22.31
N TYR A 98 0.46 -9.43 -21.49
CA TYR A 98 0.37 -9.41 -20.04
C TYR A 98 0.39 -7.96 -19.55
N ARG A 99 -0.55 -7.59 -18.68
CA ARG A 99 -0.66 -6.24 -18.11
C ARG A 99 -0.14 -6.26 -16.69
N ILE A 100 0.78 -5.36 -16.38
CA ILE A 100 1.36 -5.21 -15.06
C ILE A 100 1.13 -3.79 -14.59
N SER A 101 0.62 -3.63 -13.37
CA SER A 101 0.41 -2.34 -12.72
C SER A 101 1.74 -1.75 -12.26
N LEU A 102 1.94 -0.45 -12.47
CA LEU A 102 3.09 0.31 -11.96
C LEU A 102 2.76 1.09 -10.68
N ARG A 103 1.53 0.95 -10.20
CA ARG A 103 1.10 1.61 -8.95
C ARG A 103 1.81 1.00 -7.76
N ILE A 104 1.86 1.78 -6.69
CA ILE A 104 2.26 1.25 -5.39
C ILE A 104 1.15 0.31 -4.91
N GLU A 105 1.54 -0.92 -4.65
CA GLU A 105 0.69 -1.95 -4.07
C GLU A 105 1.15 -2.26 -2.65
N THR A 106 0.21 -2.65 -1.81
CA THR A 106 0.47 -3.04 -0.43
C THR A 106 0.50 -4.56 -0.33
N LEU A 107 1.55 -5.07 0.28
CA LEU A 107 1.73 -6.48 0.56
C LEU A 107 1.70 -6.72 2.06
N ASP A 108 0.67 -7.38 2.54
CA ASP A 108 0.61 -7.83 3.93
C ASP A 108 1.51 -9.04 4.13
N VAL A 109 2.44 -8.92 5.07
CA VAL A 109 3.29 -10.00 5.54
C VAL A 109 2.61 -10.63 6.75
N PRO A 110 2.18 -11.90 6.67
CA PRO A 110 1.50 -12.57 7.77
C PRO A 110 2.40 -12.69 8.99
N SER A 111 1.78 -12.81 10.16
CA SER A 111 2.48 -12.92 11.44
C SER A 111 3.45 -14.12 11.45
N GLN A 112 4.67 -13.86 11.89
CA GLN A 112 5.75 -14.83 12.02
C GLN A 112 6.13 -14.96 13.48
N ASP A 113 6.27 -16.22 13.96
CA ASP A 113 6.87 -16.50 15.24
C ASP A 113 8.40 -16.41 15.11
N ILE A 114 9.00 -15.50 15.86
CA ILE A 114 10.43 -15.16 15.76
C ILE A 114 11.01 -15.12 17.19
N ILE A 115 12.23 -15.60 17.32
CA ILE A 115 13.01 -15.46 18.56
C ILE A 115 13.97 -14.29 18.34
N THR A 116 13.88 -13.28 19.19
CA THR A 116 14.76 -12.11 19.20
C THR A 116 16.16 -12.44 19.72
N ARG A 117 17.10 -11.50 19.60
CA ARG A 117 18.50 -11.69 20.07
C ARG A 117 18.57 -11.96 21.57
N ASP A 118 17.68 -11.39 22.36
CA ASP A 118 17.54 -11.59 23.82
C ASP A 118 16.71 -12.83 24.20
N ASN A 119 16.52 -13.74 23.22
CA ASN A 119 15.85 -15.04 23.40
C ASN A 119 14.36 -14.95 23.81
N VAL A 120 13.67 -13.88 23.39
CA VAL A 120 12.24 -13.72 23.60
C VAL A 120 11.49 -14.14 22.34
N SER A 121 10.48 -15.01 22.49
CA SER A 121 9.59 -15.38 21.39
C SER A 121 8.52 -14.31 21.17
N VAL A 122 8.46 -13.74 19.97
CA VAL A 122 7.52 -12.70 19.59
C VAL A 122 6.81 -13.07 18.29
N LYS A 123 5.56 -12.60 18.12
CA LYS A 123 4.84 -12.68 16.85
C LYS A 123 4.87 -11.29 16.21
N VAL A 124 5.43 -11.24 15.01
CA VAL A 124 5.60 -9.98 14.27
C VAL A 124 4.93 -10.07 12.92
N ASN A 125 4.15 -9.06 12.57
CA ASN A 125 3.60 -8.85 11.24
C ASN A 125 4.07 -7.51 10.67
N ALA A 126 4.08 -7.40 9.35
CA ALA A 126 4.55 -6.22 8.65
C ALA A 126 3.72 -5.94 7.39
N VAL A 127 3.87 -4.75 6.87
CA VAL A 127 3.36 -4.32 5.57
C VAL A 127 4.52 -3.82 4.73
N ALA A 128 4.60 -4.28 3.50
CA ALA A 128 5.54 -3.77 2.52
C ALA A 128 4.77 -3.01 1.41
N TYR A 129 5.22 -1.81 1.11
CA TYR A 129 4.76 -1.02 -0.02
C TYR A 129 5.76 -1.17 -1.15
N PHE A 130 5.30 -1.67 -2.28
CA PHE A 130 6.16 -1.92 -3.42
C PHE A 130 5.52 -1.44 -4.72
N ARG A 131 6.33 -1.26 -5.73
CA ARG A 131 5.89 -1.00 -7.11
C ARG A 131 6.78 -1.74 -8.09
N VAL A 132 6.20 -2.11 -9.22
CA VAL A 132 6.97 -2.68 -10.33
C VAL A 132 7.62 -1.52 -11.10
N VAL A 133 8.94 -1.58 -11.29
CA VAL A 133 9.71 -0.62 -12.09
C VAL A 133 9.91 -1.16 -13.50
N ASP A 134 10.29 -2.44 -13.59
CA ASP A 134 10.47 -3.14 -14.86
C ASP A 134 9.49 -4.31 -14.98
N ALA A 135 8.49 -4.14 -15.85
CA ALA A 135 7.46 -5.14 -16.09
C ALA A 135 8.02 -6.40 -16.76
N ASN A 136 9.07 -6.28 -17.57
CA ASN A 136 9.69 -7.41 -18.27
C ASN A 136 10.42 -8.31 -17.26
N LEU A 137 11.20 -7.74 -16.35
CA LEU A 137 11.87 -8.49 -15.29
C LEU A 137 10.86 -9.15 -14.34
N ALA A 138 9.82 -8.44 -13.96
CA ALA A 138 8.78 -8.98 -13.07
C ALA A 138 8.05 -10.21 -13.64
N LEU A 139 7.93 -10.30 -14.96
CA LEU A 139 7.29 -11.44 -15.62
C LEU A 139 8.27 -12.55 -15.96
N SER A 140 9.56 -12.24 -16.26
CA SER A 140 10.52 -13.22 -16.72
C SER A 140 11.27 -13.93 -15.60
N GLN A 141 11.56 -13.22 -14.50
CA GLN A 141 12.41 -13.75 -13.43
C GLN A 141 11.63 -14.60 -12.43
N VAL A 142 10.35 -14.32 -12.23
CA VAL A 142 9.51 -15.03 -11.26
C VAL A 142 8.14 -15.33 -11.85
N GLN A 143 7.62 -16.51 -11.56
CA GLN A 143 6.30 -16.92 -12.03
C GLN A 143 5.17 -16.05 -11.45
N ASN A 144 5.26 -15.74 -10.17
CA ASN A 144 4.32 -14.86 -9.47
C ASN A 144 5.11 -13.94 -8.54
N TYR A 145 5.31 -12.72 -8.99
CA TYR A 145 6.09 -11.72 -8.26
C TYR A 145 5.47 -11.34 -6.91
N LEU A 146 4.14 -11.33 -6.80
CA LEU A 146 3.44 -11.04 -5.54
C LEU A 146 3.76 -12.11 -4.49
N TYR A 147 3.60 -13.37 -4.87
CA TYR A 147 3.88 -14.50 -3.98
C TYR A 147 5.36 -14.58 -3.61
N ALA A 148 6.25 -14.44 -4.59
CA ALA A 148 7.70 -14.47 -4.36
C ALA A 148 8.15 -13.35 -3.41
N THR A 149 7.66 -12.13 -3.62
CA THR A 149 7.95 -10.98 -2.74
C THR A 149 7.41 -11.22 -1.33
N SER A 150 6.20 -11.81 -1.19
CA SER A 150 5.64 -12.16 0.12
C SER A 150 6.52 -13.16 0.86
N GLN A 151 6.95 -14.23 0.21
CA GLN A 151 7.83 -15.24 0.82
C GLN A 151 9.19 -14.65 1.19
N LYS A 152 9.74 -13.79 0.33
CA LYS A 152 11.00 -13.10 0.62
C LYS A 152 10.84 -12.15 1.81
N ALA A 153 9.76 -11.38 1.85
CA ALA A 153 9.46 -10.49 2.98
C ALA A 153 9.34 -11.24 4.32
N GLN A 154 8.67 -12.40 4.33
CA GLN A 154 8.55 -13.24 5.54
C GLN A 154 9.92 -13.74 6.02
N THR A 155 10.75 -14.24 5.12
CA THR A 155 12.08 -14.77 5.47
C THR A 155 13.02 -13.66 5.91
N THR A 156 12.98 -12.50 5.27
CA THR A 156 13.78 -11.33 5.63
C THR A 156 13.31 -10.74 6.96
N LEU A 157 12.00 -10.65 7.19
CA LEU A 157 11.42 -10.22 8.46
C LEU A 157 11.95 -11.08 9.62
N ARG A 158 11.90 -12.41 9.45
CA ARG A 158 12.41 -13.36 10.46
C ARG A 158 13.90 -13.17 10.71
N SER A 159 14.69 -13.03 9.67
CA SER A 159 16.14 -12.86 9.77
C SER A 159 16.53 -11.54 10.45
N ILE A 160 15.86 -10.45 10.10
CA ILE A 160 16.21 -9.12 10.62
C ILE A 160 15.73 -8.95 12.05
N VAL A 161 14.46 -9.29 12.35
CA VAL A 161 13.90 -9.18 13.71
C VAL A 161 14.71 -10.06 14.70
N GLY A 162 15.16 -11.24 14.27
CA GLY A 162 16.03 -12.11 15.09
C GLY A 162 17.42 -11.52 15.41
N GLN A 163 17.85 -10.43 14.75
CA GLN A 163 19.12 -9.76 15.01
C GLN A 163 18.99 -8.61 16.02
N PHE A 164 17.77 -8.17 16.33
CA PHE A 164 17.50 -7.08 17.26
C PHE A 164 17.04 -7.60 18.62
N GLU A 165 17.24 -6.80 19.65
CA GLU A 165 16.63 -7.01 20.97
C GLU A 165 15.18 -6.52 20.97
N LEU A 166 14.38 -7.06 21.87
CA LEU A 166 12.97 -6.69 21.98
C LEU A 166 12.79 -5.19 22.23
N ASP A 167 13.60 -4.61 23.10
CA ASP A 167 13.56 -3.18 23.42
C ASP A 167 13.89 -2.32 22.19
N GLU A 168 14.86 -2.72 21.36
CA GLU A 168 15.19 -2.02 20.10
C GLU A 168 14.01 -2.07 19.11
N ILE A 169 13.33 -3.22 18.99
CA ILE A 169 12.17 -3.38 18.10
C ILE A 169 11.00 -2.50 18.52
N LEU A 170 10.81 -2.31 19.82
CA LEU A 170 9.73 -1.50 20.37
C LEU A 170 10.03 0.00 20.35
N ALA A 171 11.28 0.38 20.69
CA ALA A 171 11.71 1.78 20.83
C ALA A 171 12.20 2.38 19.50
N GLU A 172 12.95 1.62 18.68
CA GLU A 172 13.61 2.08 17.45
C GLU A 172 13.03 1.44 16.19
N ARG A 173 11.71 1.44 16.05
CA ARG A 173 10.99 0.82 14.91
C ARG A 173 11.51 1.30 13.55
N GLU A 174 11.87 2.56 13.44
CA GLU A 174 12.36 3.15 12.19
C GLU A 174 13.68 2.54 11.72
N LYS A 175 14.56 2.18 12.64
CA LYS A 175 15.83 1.50 12.35
C LYS A 175 15.59 0.08 11.79
N VAL A 176 14.64 -0.64 12.39
CA VAL A 176 14.23 -1.98 11.92
C VAL A 176 13.56 -1.88 10.54
N ASN A 177 12.63 -0.95 10.36
CA ASN A 177 11.93 -0.70 9.10
C ASN A 177 12.91 -0.35 7.96
N SER A 178 13.87 0.54 8.22
CA SER A 178 14.87 0.95 7.25
C SER A 178 15.78 -0.21 6.84
N LYS A 179 16.21 -1.03 7.82
CA LYS A 179 17.04 -2.21 7.53
C LYS A 179 16.27 -3.27 6.72
N LEU A 180 14.99 -3.48 7.06
CA LEU A 180 14.10 -4.36 6.30
C LEU A 180 13.94 -3.87 4.87
N GLN A 181 13.68 -2.57 4.69
CA GLN A 181 13.51 -1.95 3.37
C GLN A 181 14.75 -2.14 2.50
N ILE A 182 15.94 -1.82 3.01
CA ILE A 182 17.20 -1.91 2.25
C ILE A 182 17.45 -3.34 1.77
N ILE A 183 17.30 -4.32 2.65
CA ILE A 183 17.58 -5.72 2.30
C ILE A 183 16.52 -6.26 1.34
N LEU A 184 15.24 -5.95 1.57
CA LEU A 184 14.18 -6.37 0.65
C LEU A 184 14.31 -5.71 -0.73
N ASP A 185 14.68 -4.43 -0.79
CA ASP A 185 14.89 -3.71 -2.05
C ASP A 185 16.03 -4.35 -2.85
N GLN A 186 17.16 -4.66 -2.21
CA GLN A 186 18.29 -5.38 -2.84
C GLN A 186 17.89 -6.75 -3.36
N ASP A 187 17.10 -7.49 -2.59
CA ASP A 187 16.68 -8.86 -2.94
C ASP A 187 15.62 -8.87 -4.06
N THR A 188 14.82 -7.83 -4.20
CA THR A 188 13.75 -7.73 -5.20
C THR A 188 14.14 -6.92 -6.45
N GLU A 189 15.24 -6.19 -6.41
CA GLU A 189 15.77 -5.43 -7.56
C GLU A 189 15.99 -6.31 -8.82
N PRO A 190 16.54 -7.54 -8.73
CA PRO A 190 16.67 -8.42 -9.90
C PRO A 190 15.34 -8.82 -10.55
N TRP A 191 14.24 -8.70 -9.82
CA TRP A 191 12.87 -8.97 -10.31
C TRP A 191 12.20 -7.73 -10.88
N GLY A 192 12.90 -6.58 -10.92
CA GLY A 192 12.34 -5.32 -11.39
C GLY A 192 11.30 -4.71 -10.44
N ILE A 193 11.32 -5.09 -9.17
CA ILE A 193 10.41 -4.61 -8.12
C ILE A 193 11.20 -3.69 -7.20
N LYS A 194 10.61 -2.54 -6.87
CA LYS A 194 11.16 -1.58 -5.92
C LYS A 194 10.31 -1.53 -4.67
N ILE A 195 10.94 -1.76 -3.53
CA ILE A 195 10.32 -1.60 -2.21
C ILE A 195 10.38 -0.12 -1.83
N THR A 196 9.22 0.51 -1.71
CA THR A 196 9.13 1.92 -1.35
C THR A 196 9.27 2.12 0.15
N LYS A 197 8.60 1.29 0.94
CA LYS A 197 8.60 1.35 2.41
C LYS A 197 8.24 -0.01 2.99
N VAL A 198 8.78 -0.32 4.16
CA VAL A 198 8.35 -1.47 4.97
C VAL A 198 8.02 -0.96 6.37
N GLU A 199 6.92 -1.41 6.93
CA GLU A 199 6.48 -1.03 8.27
C GLU A 199 6.10 -2.28 9.07
N VAL A 200 6.67 -2.41 10.24
CA VAL A 200 6.23 -3.39 11.23
C VAL A 200 4.93 -2.90 11.85
N LYS A 201 3.84 -3.68 11.69
CA LYS A 201 2.51 -3.33 12.20
C LYS A 201 2.41 -3.56 13.70
N GLN A 202 2.57 -4.80 14.11
CA GLN A 202 2.32 -5.27 15.47
C GLN A 202 3.42 -6.24 15.90
N VAL A 203 3.80 -6.13 17.15
CA VAL A 203 4.69 -7.06 17.82
C VAL A 203 3.95 -7.62 19.03
N ASP A 204 3.51 -8.85 18.92
CA ASP A 204 2.81 -9.54 20.00
C ASP A 204 3.81 -10.29 20.88
N ILE A 205 3.77 -9.97 22.16
CA ILE A 205 4.66 -10.51 23.19
C ILE A 205 3.83 -11.44 24.10
N PRO A 206 4.39 -12.55 24.60
CA PRO A 206 3.71 -13.42 25.57
C PRO A 206 3.24 -12.64 26.81
N GLU A 207 2.03 -12.92 27.29
CA GLU A 207 1.42 -12.19 28.43
C GLU A 207 2.31 -12.09 29.67
N GLN A 208 3.07 -13.13 29.96
CA GLN A 208 3.96 -13.15 31.12
C GLN A 208 5.06 -12.09 30.98
N MET A 209 5.64 -11.97 29.78
CA MET A 209 6.66 -10.98 29.48
C MET A 209 6.07 -9.57 29.46
N GLN A 210 4.89 -9.39 28.86
CA GLN A 210 4.18 -8.11 28.86
C GLN A 210 3.93 -7.61 30.28
N ARG A 211 3.52 -8.50 31.20
CA ARG A 211 3.37 -8.16 32.65
C ARG A 211 4.69 -7.84 33.32
N ALA A 212 5.79 -8.51 32.94
CA ALA A 212 7.11 -8.22 33.49
C ALA A 212 7.63 -6.84 33.05
N ILE A 213 7.53 -6.54 31.74
CA ILE A 213 7.89 -5.23 31.16
C ILE A 213 7.02 -4.12 31.76
N GLY A 214 5.72 -4.37 31.97
CA GLY A 214 4.82 -3.43 32.62
C GLY A 214 5.28 -3.06 34.04
N ARG A 215 5.63 -4.05 34.86
CA ARG A 215 6.17 -3.81 36.22
C ARG A 215 7.51 -3.09 36.20
N GLN A 216 8.39 -3.43 35.28
CA GLN A 216 9.68 -2.75 35.13
C GLN A 216 9.50 -1.28 34.73
N ALA A 217 8.60 -1.02 33.76
CA ALA A 217 8.30 0.34 33.32
C ALA A 217 7.64 1.18 34.43
N GLU A 218 6.77 0.56 35.24
CA GLU A 218 6.15 1.21 36.40
C GLU A 218 7.20 1.57 37.44
N ALA A 219 8.08 0.64 37.81
CA ALA A 219 9.18 0.89 38.77
C ALA A 219 10.13 1.98 38.27
N GLU A 220 10.48 2.00 36.98
CA GLU A 220 11.33 3.04 36.42
C GLU A 220 10.64 4.41 36.40
N ARG A 221 9.35 4.47 36.12
CA ARG A 221 8.57 5.71 36.22
C ARG A 221 8.50 6.23 37.64
N GLU A 222 8.28 5.32 38.62
CA GLU A 222 8.27 5.68 40.01
C GLU A 222 9.65 6.20 40.48
N ARG A 223 10.74 5.54 40.07
CA ARG A 223 12.11 6.01 40.34
C ARG A 223 12.34 7.40 39.75
N ARG A 224 11.98 7.63 38.48
CA ARG A 224 12.12 8.95 37.84
C ARG A 224 11.25 10.01 38.51
N ALA A 225 10.02 9.67 38.88
CA ALA A 225 9.14 10.60 39.63
C ALA A 225 9.75 11.02 40.97
N LYS A 226 10.34 10.08 41.74
CA LYS A 226 11.04 10.37 42.99
C LYS A 226 12.25 11.27 42.78
N VAL A 227 13.04 11.06 41.74
CA VAL A 227 14.20 11.92 41.40
C VAL A 227 13.73 13.31 41.02
N ILE A 228 12.75 13.44 40.15
CA ILE A 228 12.21 14.75 39.73
C ILE A 228 11.61 15.50 40.93
N HIS A 229 10.89 14.78 41.81
CA HIS A 229 10.35 15.39 43.05
C HIS A 229 11.47 15.89 43.97
N ALA A 230 12.49 15.07 44.20
CA ALA A 230 13.63 15.49 45.04
C ALA A 230 14.44 16.65 44.44
N GLU A 231 14.64 16.66 43.11
CA GLU A 231 15.25 17.80 42.43
C GLU A 231 14.37 19.06 42.52
N GLY A 232 13.05 18.90 42.35
CA GLY A 232 12.07 19.99 42.52
C GLY A 232 12.09 20.56 43.94
N GLU A 233 12.13 19.69 44.97
CA GLU A 233 12.25 20.12 46.38
C GLU A 233 13.60 20.84 46.66
N ALA A 234 14.70 20.31 46.12
CA ALA A 234 16.00 20.97 46.25
C ALA A 234 16.02 22.36 45.60
N GLN A 235 15.47 22.49 44.38
CA GLN A 235 15.34 23.78 43.70
C GLN A 235 14.40 24.74 44.44
N ALA A 236 13.27 24.25 44.92
CA ALA A 236 12.34 25.04 45.71
C ALA A 236 12.97 25.51 47.02
N SER A 237 13.66 24.62 47.75
CA SER A 237 14.37 24.96 48.98
C SER A 237 15.47 26.01 48.77
N ALA A 238 16.23 25.90 47.67
CA ALA A 238 17.22 26.90 47.31
C ALA A 238 16.57 28.27 47.03
N LYS A 239 15.47 28.29 46.28
CA LYS A 239 14.73 29.54 46.01
C LYS A 239 14.06 30.13 47.24
N LEU A 240 13.55 29.30 48.15
CA LEU A 240 13.01 29.75 49.43
C LEU A 240 14.09 30.32 50.32
N ALA A 241 15.29 29.73 50.37
CA ALA A 241 16.43 30.28 51.13
C ALA A 241 16.89 31.63 50.55
N GLU A 242 16.99 31.77 49.23
CA GLU A 242 17.27 33.03 48.55
C GLU A 242 16.23 34.11 48.89
N ALA A 243 14.95 33.75 48.81
CA ALA A 243 13.85 34.65 49.18
C ALA A 243 13.87 35.06 50.66
N ALA A 244 14.20 34.11 51.56
CA ALA A 244 14.33 34.41 52.98
C ALA A 244 15.47 35.40 53.26
N GLN A 245 16.64 35.26 52.63
CA GLN A 245 17.73 36.23 52.74
C GLN A 245 17.35 37.64 52.31
N VAL A 246 16.57 37.75 51.20
CA VAL A 246 16.07 39.05 50.75
C VAL A 246 15.05 39.65 51.72
N LEU A 247 14.17 38.84 52.30
CA LEU A 247 13.19 39.29 53.30
C LEU A 247 13.85 39.68 54.65
N GLU A 248 14.93 39.03 55.03
CA GLU A 248 15.67 39.36 56.29
C GLU A 248 16.26 40.76 56.25
N THR A 249 16.67 41.26 55.08
CA THR A 249 17.18 42.62 54.91
C THR A 249 16.16 43.72 55.13
N GLN A 250 14.85 43.40 55.10
CA GLN A 250 13.73 44.36 55.23
C GLN A 250 12.63 43.82 56.16
N PRO A 251 12.64 44.12 57.47
CA PRO A 251 11.70 43.58 58.43
C PRO A 251 10.23 43.88 58.12
N ALA A 252 9.93 45.00 57.45
CA ALA A 252 8.56 45.34 57.02
C ALA A 252 8.02 44.37 55.95
N ALA A 253 8.88 43.73 55.14
CA ALA A 253 8.49 42.80 54.11
C ALA A 253 7.95 41.47 54.67
N ILE A 254 8.43 41.05 55.84
CA ILE A 254 7.89 39.85 56.52
C ILE A 254 6.44 40.08 56.97
N GLN A 255 6.11 41.29 57.45
CA GLN A 255 4.76 41.64 57.90
C GLN A 255 3.80 41.67 56.68
N LEU A 256 4.23 42.23 55.54
CA LEU A 256 3.43 42.25 54.34
C LEU A 256 3.20 40.83 53.78
N ARG A 257 4.20 39.99 53.80
CA ARG A 257 4.10 38.58 53.39
C ARG A 257 3.15 37.79 54.26
N TYR A 258 3.17 38.04 55.58
CA TYR A 258 2.25 37.44 56.54
C TYR A 258 0.80 37.83 56.26
N LEU A 259 0.54 39.13 55.99
CA LEU A 259 -0.78 39.61 55.60
C LEU A 259 -1.25 39.05 54.27
N GLN A 260 -0.36 38.86 53.29
CA GLN A 260 -0.64 38.27 52.01
C GLN A 260 -1.06 36.79 52.14
N THR A 261 -0.31 36.00 52.91
CA THR A 261 -0.67 34.60 53.16
C THR A 261 -2.00 34.46 53.93
N LEU A 262 -2.28 35.35 54.85
CA LEU A 262 -3.59 35.41 55.53
C LEU A 262 -4.72 35.69 54.56
N THR A 263 -4.52 36.57 53.56
CA THR A 263 -5.49 36.87 52.53
C THR A 263 -5.72 35.68 51.64
N GLU A 264 -4.68 34.96 51.24
CA GLU A 264 -4.75 33.73 50.43
C GLU A 264 -5.53 32.60 51.14
N ILE A 265 -5.25 32.38 52.44
CA ILE A 265 -5.99 31.42 53.28
C ILE A 265 -7.46 31.83 53.47
N GLY A 266 -7.72 33.15 53.57
CA GLY A 266 -9.08 33.68 53.75
C GLY A 266 -9.99 33.62 52.51
N VAL A 267 -9.44 33.45 51.33
CA VAL A 267 -10.17 33.30 50.05
C VAL A 267 -10.76 31.89 49.89
N GLU A 268 -10.13 30.88 50.42
CA GLU A 268 -10.70 29.55 50.48
C GLU A 268 -11.79 29.51 51.56
N LYS A 269 -12.98 29.03 51.21
CA LYS A 269 -14.21 28.99 52.06
C LYS A 269 -14.04 28.09 53.29
N ASN A 270 -13.00 28.23 54.07
CA ASN A 270 -12.78 27.50 55.31
C ASN A 270 -13.23 28.35 56.53
N THR A 271 -14.20 27.83 57.28
CA THR A 271 -14.75 28.45 58.51
C THR A 271 -13.83 28.37 59.74
N THR A 272 -12.65 27.70 59.61
CA THR A 272 -11.72 27.55 60.73
C THR A 272 -10.36 28.13 60.35
N ILE A 273 -10.03 29.29 60.87
CA ILE A 273 -8.68 29.91 60.68
C ILE A 273 -7.78 29.47 61.87
N VAL A 274 -6.84 28.60 61.58
CA VAL A 274 -5.76 28.26 62.54
C VAL A 274 -4.68 29.32 62.43
N PHE A 275 -4.54 30.13 63.49
CA PHE A 275 -3.58 31.24 63.55
C PHE A 275 -2.29 30.73 64.15
N PRO A 276 -1.18 30.46 63.37
CA PRO A 276 0.12 30.15 63.94
C PRO A 276 0.76 31.45 64.46
N LEU A 277 0.64 31.73 65.73
CA LEU A 277 1.35 32.83 66.35
C LEU A 277 2.82 32.44 66.49
N PRO A 278 3.79 33.17 65.86
CA PRO A 278 5.22 32.96 66.07
C PRO A 278 5.54 33.17 67.57
N ILE A 279 6.13 32.16 68.18
CA ILE A 279 6.50 32.14 69.61
C ILE A 279 7.35 33.36 70.01
N ASP A 280 8.14 33.89 69.09
CA ASP A 280 8.98 35.06 69.32
C ASP A 280 8.22 36.34 69.64
N ILE A 281 7.04 36.55 69.03
CA ILE A 281 6.19 37.70 69.33
C ILE A 281 5.65 37.57 70.77
N ILE A 282 5.29 36.36 71.18
CA ILE A 282 4.82 36.11 72.56
C ILE A 282 5.91 36.34 73.58
N ASN A 283 7.12 35.88 73.28
CA ASN A 283 8.29 36.05 74.15
C ASN A 283 8.66 37.55 74.36
N GLU A 284 8.54 38.35 73.31
CA GLU A 284 8.79 39.79 73.40
C GLU A 284 7.74 40.55 74.24
N TRP A 285 6.47 40.12 74.14
CA TRP A 285 5.36 40.63 74.95
C TRP A 285 5.48 40.21 76.40
N VAL A 286 5.79 38.97 76.69
CA VAL A 286 6.05 38.44 78.04
C VAL A 286 7.25 39.15 78.67
N ARG A 287 8.32 39.46 77.91
CA ARG A 287 9.48 40.19 78.37
C ARG A 287 9.19 41.68 78.70
N LYS A 288 8.22 42.29 77.95
CA LYS A 288 7.79 43.67 78.27
C LYS A 288 6.79 43.77 79.44
N LEU A 289 6.09 42.68 79.75
CA LEU A 289 5.13 42.60 80.87
C LEU A 289 5.72 42.09 82.15
N SER A 290 6.96 41.55 82.14
CA SER A 290 7.67 41.15 83.36
C SER A 290 8.28 42.38 83.98
N PRO A 291 7.84 42.82 85.18
CA PRO A 291 8.44 43.97 85.86
C PRO A 291 9.85 43.62 86.23
N LYS A 292 10.78 44.55 85.91
CA LYS A 292 12.14 44.50 86.42
C LYS A 292 12.09 44.45 87.98
N ALA A 293 12.47 43.29 88.53
CA ALA A 293 12.88 43.18 89.93
C ALA A 293 14.30 43.61 90.07
#